data_0cb4c51c37458cdd166968ecafc1792c
#
_entry.id   0cb4c51c37458cdd166968ecafc1792c
#
_cell.length_a   1.000
_cell.length_b   1.000
_cell.length_c   1.000
_cell.angle_alpha   90.00
_cell.angle_beta   90.00
_cell.angle_gamma   90.00
#
_symmetry.space_group_name_H-M   'P 1'
#
loop_
_entity.id
_entity.type
_entity.pdbx_description
1 polymer ?
#
loop_
_entity_poly.entity_id
_entity_poly.type
_entity_poly.pdbx_seq_one_letter_code
_entity_poly.pdbx_strand_id
1 'polypeptide(L)'
;NIVLSDITNYSLEFFGLLGINANITSLRNRSIYIENALARNRYPNKDKTYVQHKELAAISNIFDKYKIKKQGAPDKIFIERKESNNGSLARRIEPIKETHQLVIDKGYKIVYLEDLDIRRKIELFYNAKRIVTVHGAGLGNIIFCNKFIFFYLVF
;
A
#
# COMPACT_ATOMS: atom_id res chain seq x y z
N ASN A 1 -15.42 -18.40 -3.61
CA ASN A 1 -14.49 -18.16 -4.72
C ASN A 1 -14.22 -16.67 -4.86
N ILE A 2 -12.96 -16.31 -5.12
CA ILE A 2 -12.53 -14.94 -5.41
C ILE A 2 -11.96 -14.92 -6.81
N VAL A 3 -12.39 -13.95 -7.60
CA VAL A 3 -11.90 -13.76 -8.96
C VAL A 3 -11.10 -12.47 -9.03
N LEU A 4 -9.87 -12.56 -9.51
CA LEU A 4 -8.97 -11.42 -9.67
C LEU A 4 -8.56 -11.29 -11.14
N SER A 5 -8.31 -10.05 -11.57
CA SER A 5 -7.73 -9.79 -12.90
C SER A 5 -6.35 -10.43 -13.04
N ASP A 6 -5.57 -10.37 -11.96
CA ASP A 6 -4.27 -11.03 -11.83
C ASP A 6 -4.02 -11.46 -10.39
N ILE A 7 -3.25 -12.53 -10.19
CA ILE A 7 -2.83 -13.01 -8.88
C ILE A 7 -1.39 -12.59 -8.67
N THR A 8 -1.16 -11.79 -7.65
CA THR A 8 0.18 -11.36 -7.22
C THR A 8 0.52 -11.95 -5.85
N ASN A 9 1.80 -12.08 -5.53
CA ASN A 9 2.23 -12.49 -4.19
C ASN A 9 1.62 -11.56 -3.13
N TYR A 10 1.55 -10.26 -3.41
CA TYR A 10 0.93 -9.28 -2.52
C TYR A 10 -0.55 -9.60 -2.25
N SER A 11 -1.33 -9.96 -3.28
CA SER A 11 -2.75 -10.30 -3.09
C SER A 11 -2.93 -11.58 -2.28
N LEU A 12 -2.07 -12.58 -2.48
CA LEU A 12 -2.09 -13.82 -1.70
C LEU A 12 -1.74 -13.59 -0.23
N GLU A 13 -0.67 -12.83 0.03
CA GLU A 13 -0.30 -12.43 1.39
C GLU A 13 -1.43 -11.65 2.08
N PHE A 14 -2.05 -10.72 1.36
CA PHE A 14 -3.15 -9.90 1.87
C PHE A 14 -4.34 -10.76 2.28
N PHE A 15 -4.79 -11.68 1.43
CA PHE A 15 -5.88 -12.60 1.76
C PHE A 15 -5.51 -13.55 2.90
N GLY A 16 -4.26 -14.03 2.94
CA GLY A 16 -3.77 -14.85 4.04
C GLY A 16 -3.82 -14.13 5.39
N LEU A 17 -3.45 -12.83 5.44
CA LEU A 17 -3.55 -12.02 6.65
C LEU A 17 -5.00 -11.78 7.10
N LEU A 18 -5.93 -11.71 6.15
CA LEU A 18 -7.36 -11.59 6.42
C LEU A 18 -8.00 -12.91 6.90
N GLY A 19 -7.26 -14.03 6.84
CA GLY A 19 -7.80 -15.35 7.12
C GLY A 19 -8.79 -15.82 6.07
N ILE A 20 -8.71 -15.26 4.86
CA ILE A 20 -9.61 -15.62 3.75
C ILE A 20 -9.08 -16.89 3.08
N ASN A 21 -9.73 -18.00 3.38
CA ASN A 21 -9.45 -19.30 2.78
C ASN A 21 -10.42 -19.53 1.61
N ALA A 22 -10.17 -18.90 0.48
CA ALA A 22 -11.02 -18.99 -0.70
C ALA A 22 -10.24 -19.48 -1.91
N ASN A 23 -10.93 -20.21 -2.80
CA ASN A 23 -10.37 -20.51 -4.11
C ASN A 23 -10.24 -19.21 -4.91
N ILE A 24 -9.02 -18.87 -5.27
CA ILE A 24 -8.69 -17.64 -6.02
C ILE A 24 -8.44 -18.02 -7.47
N THR A 25 -9.19 -17.40 -8.37
CA THR A 25 -9.07 -17.62 -9.82
C THR A 25 -8.55 -16.35 -10.48
N SER A 26 -7.51 -16.50 -11.31
CA SER A 26 -7.01 -15.40 -12.16
C SER A 26 -7.75 -15.36 -13.48
N LEU A 27 -8.13 -14.14 -13.89
CA LEU A 27 -8.73 -13.88 -15.21
C LEU A 27 -7.69 -13.58 -16.28
N ARG A 28 -6.39 -13.63 -15.97
CA ARG A 28 -5.34 -13.30 -16.93
C ARG A 28 -5.57 -14.02 -18.25
N ASN A 29 -5.86 -13.27 -19.30
CA ASN A 29 -6.18 -13.78 -20.66
C ASN A 29 -7.38 -14.76 -20.73
N ARG A 30 -8.34 -14.65 -19.81
CA ARG A 30 -9.55 -15.49 -19.78
C ARG A 30 -10.77 -14.66 -19.50
N SER A 31 -11.92 -15.11 -20.03
CA SER A 31 -13.25 -14.65 -19.62
C SER A 31 -13.93 -15.75 -18.84
N ILE A 32 -14.68 -15.39 -17.81
CA ILE A 32 -15.52 -16.35 -17.07
C ILE A 32 -16.95 -15.83 -17.05
N TYR A 33 -17.89 -16.77 -17.05
CA TYR A 33 -19.29 -16.48 -16.76
C TYR A 33 -19.55 -16.68 -15.26
N ILE A 34 -20.20 -15.71 -14.63
CA ILE A 34 -20.57 -15.76 -13.22
C ILE A 34 -22.08 -15.68 -13.14
N GLU A 35 -22.73 -16.77 -12.79
CA GLU A 35 -24.17 -16.85 -12.69
C GLU A 35 -24.73 -15.97 -11.55
N ASN A 36 -24.06 -15.99 -10.40
CA ASN A 36 -24.44 -15.20 -9.23
C ASN A 36 -23.21 -14.49 -8.65
N ALA A 37 -23.22 -13.18 -8.63
CA ALA A 37 -22.15 -12.38 -8.08
C ALA A 37 -22.68 -11.34 -7.09
N LEU A 38 -22.00 -11.20 -5.96
CA LEU A 38 -22.14 -10.04 -5.10
C LEU A 38 -21.16 -8.97 -5.58
N ALA A 39 -21.69 -7.90 -6.15
CA ALA A 39 -20.89 -6.76 -6.55
C ALA A 39 -21.19 -5.57 -5.64
N ARG A 40 -20.13 -4.95 -5.11
CA ARG A 40 -20.26 -3.67 -4.44
C ARG A 40 -20.53 -2.59 -5.48
N ASN A 41 -21.56 -1.78 -5.28
CA ASN A 41 -21.72 -0.56 -6.06
C ASN A 41 -20.58 0.40 -5.73
N ARG A 42 -19.65 0.52 -6.63
CA ARG A 42 -18.46 1.37 -6.48
C ARG A 42 -18.81 2.86 -6.53
N TYR A 43 -19.98 3.18 -7.10
CA TYR A 43 -20.44 4.55 -7.36
C TYR A 43 -21.89 4.72 -6.91
N PRO A 44 -22.17 4.80 -5.60
CA PRO A 44 -23.52 5.03 -5.13
C PRO A 44 -24.08 6.39 -5.60
N ASN A 45 -23.21 7.36 -5.89
CA ASN A 45 -23.53 8.63 -6.54
C ASN A 45 -22.55 8.83 -7.69
N LYS A 46 -23.02 9.27 -8.85
CA LYS A 46 -22.27 9.43 -10.11
C LYS A 46 -20.95 10.23 -9.99
N ASP A 47 -20.77 10.98 -8.90
CA ASP A 47 -19.67 11.94 -8.78
C ASP A 47 -18.57 11.56 -7.77
N LYS A 48 -18.63 10.41 -7.08
CA LYS A 48 -17.64 10.12 -6.02
C LYS A 48 -17.11 8.70 -6.06
N THR A 49 -15.89 8.58 -6.55
CA THR A 49 -15.08 7.35 -6.62
C THR A 49 -14.41 6.97 -5.29
N TYR A 50 -14.80 7.57 -4.17
CA TYR A 50 -14.07 7.44 -2.92
C TYR A 50 -14.57 6.30 -2.04
N VAL A 51 -13.62 5.57 -1.46
CA VAL A 51 -13.87 4.63 -0.37
C VAL A 51 -14.37 5.43 0.82
N GLN A 52 -15.48 5.02 1.42
CA GLN A 52 -16.04 5.75 2.57
C GLN A 52 -15.15 5.61 3.80
N HIS A 53 -15.15 6.62 4.67
CA HIS A 53 -14.36 6.63 5.92
C HIS A 53 -14.60 5.37 6.79
N LYS A 54 -15.85 4.92 6.86
CA LYS A 54 -16.23 3.72 7.62
C LYS A 54 -15.57 2.45 7.07
N GLU A 55 -15.42 2.36 5.76
CA GLU A 55 -14.80 1.21 5.09
C GLU A 55 -13.29 1.20 5.29
N LEU A 56 -12.65 2.38 5.19
CA LEU A 56 -11.22 2.52 5.50
C LEU A 56 -10.94 2.15 6.96
N ALA A 57 -11.77 2.60 7.89
CA ALA A 57 -11.65 2.25 9.30
C ALA A 57 -11.83 0.73 9.51
N ALA A 58 -12.82 0.12 8.88
CA ALA A 58 -13.05 -1.32 8.97
C ALA A 58 -11.84 -2.12 8.44
N ILE A 59 -11.31 -1.72 7.28
CA ILE A 59 -10.11 -2.35 6.72
C ILE A 59 -8.92 -2.15 7.67
N SER A 60 -8.71 -0.94 8.18
CA SER A 60 -7.63 -0.63 9.12
C SER A 60 -7.70 -1.50 10.37
N ASN A 61 -8.89 -1.66 10.95
CA ASN A 61 -9.11 -2.44 12.19
C ASN A 61 -8.80 -3.93 12.01
N ILE A 62 -9.04 -4.51 10.83
CA ILE A 62 -8.69 -5.91 10.54
C ILE A 62 -7.19 -6.16 10.76
N PHE A 63 -6.37 -5.13 10.54
CA PHE A 63 -4.92 -5.23 10.67
C PHE A 63 -4.38 -4.80 12.03
N ASP A 64 -5.24 -4.44 13.01
CA ASP A 64 -4.79 -3.93 14.31
C ASP A 64 -3.85 -4.90 15.05
N LYS A 65 -4.09 -6.20 14.92
CA LYS A 65 -3.21 -7.24 15.50
C LYS A 65 -1.77 -7.23 14.94
N TYR A 66 -1.55 -6.59 13.80
CA TYR A 66 -0.22 -6.46 13.17
C TYR A 66 0.41 -5.08 13.40
N LYS A 67 -0.34 -4.14 13.99
CA LYS A 67 0.12 -2.78 14.30
C LYS A 67 0.90 -2.76 15.60
N ILE A 68 2.13 -3.22 15.57
CA ILE A 68 2.98 -3.36 16.76
C ILE A 68 3.93 -2.16 16.83
N LYS A 69 3.91 -1.46 17.96
CA LYS A 69 4.95 -0.46 18.27
C LYS A 69 6.28 -1.16 18.47
N LYS A 70 7.29 -0.75 17.73
CA LYS A 70 8.62 -1.34 17.79
C LYS A 70 9.63 -0.27 18.18
N GLN A 71 10.37 -0.54 19.25
CA GLN A 71 11.48 0.31 19.65
C GLN A 71 12.57 0.30 18.57
N GLY A 72 13.04 1.49 18.19
CA GLY A 72 14.04 1.63 17.11
C GLY A 72 13.48 1.56 15.69
N ALA A 73 12.16 1.41 15.51
CA ALA A 73 11.57 1.56 14.19
C ALA A 73 11.74 3.02 13.70
N PRO A 74 11.97 3.23 12.39
CA PRO A 74 12.14 4.59 11.86
C PRO A 74 10.83 5.37 11.97
N ASP A 75 10.90 6.54 12.57
CA ASP A 75 9.76 7.47 12.66
C ASP A 75 9.66 8.42 11.47
N LYS A 76 10.72 8.52 10.65
CA LYS A 76 10.79 9.28 9.41
C LYS A 76 11.16 8.35 8.26
N ILE A 77 10.30 8.22 7.27
CA ILE A 77 10.54 7.38 6.09
C ILE A 77 10.39 8.18 4.81
N PHE A 78 11.30 7.94 3.89
CA PHE A 78 11.24 8.37 2.51
C PHE A 78 10.99 7.14 1.64
N ILE A 79 9.84 7.09 0.98
CA ILE A 79 9.47 5.96 0.14
C ILE A 79 9.96 6.25 -1.27
N GLU A 80 10.96 5.49 -1.68
CA GLU A 80 11.53 5.51 -3.02
C GLU A 80 10.98 4.35 -3.85
N ARG A 81 11.07 4.45 -5.15
CA ARG A 81 10.70 3.39 -6.09
C ARG A 81 11.93 2.77 -6.72
N LYS A 82 11.95 1.46 -6.82
CA LYS A 82 12.95 0.75 -7.63
C LYS A 82 12.75 1.04 -9.12
N GLU A 83 13.82 1.03 -9.86
CA GLU A 83 13.74 1.02 -11.32
C GLU A 83 12.93 -0.18 -11.79
N SER A 84 11.98 0.07 -12.68
CA SER A 84 11.24 -1.04 -13.29
C SER A 84 11.97 -1.52 -14.52
N ASN A 85 12.20 -2.82 -14.61
CA ASN A 85 12.82 -3.45 -15.79
C ASN A 85 11.96 -3.31 -17.07
N ASN A 86 10.76 -2.77 -16.97
CA ASN A 86 9.79 -2.70 -18.06
C ASN A 86 9.76 -1.34 -18.80
N GLY A 87 10.82 -0.53 -18.68
CA GLY A 87 10.90 0.76 -19.38
C GLY A 87 9.86 1.82 -18.91
N SER A 88 9.04 1.50 -17.95
CA SER A 88 8.16 2.47 -17.30
C SER A 88 9.03 3.41 -16.48
N LEU A 89 9.07 4.68 -16.85
CA LEU A 89 9.73 5.72 -16.07
C LEU A 89 9.21 5.66 -14.64
N ALA A 90 10.05 5.17 -13.72
CA ALA A 90 9.73 5.20 -12.31
C ALA A 90 9.53 6.67 -11.94
N ARG A 91 8.41 6.99 -11.29
CA ARG A 91 8.21 8.33 -10.72
C ARG A 91 9.19 8.49 -9.57
N ARG A 92 10.29 9.18 -9.82
CA ARG A 92 11.39 9.41 -8.88
C ARG A 92 11.64 10.91 -8.77
N ILE A 93 12.23 11.31 -7.68
CA ILE A 93 12.66 12.70 -7.49
C ILE A 93 14.10 12.80 -7.99
N GLU A 94 14.30 13.57 -9.03
CA GLU A 94 15.63 13.85 -9.59
C GLU A 94 16.19 15.19 -9.05
N PRO A 95 17.50 15.32 -8.87
CA PRO A 95 18.53 14.29 -9.00
C PRO A 95 18.54 13.32 -7.80
N ILE A 96 18.67 12.01 -8.09
CA ILE A 96 18.48 10.95 -7.08
C ILE A 96 19.50 11.02 -5.95
N LYS A 97 20.78 11.19 -6.28
CA LYS A 97 21.86 11.18 -5.27
C LYS A 97 21.71 12.32 -4.27
N GLU A 98 21.46 13.52 -4.76
CA GLU A 98 21.27 14.71 -3.95
C GLU A 98 19.99 14.59 -3.10
N THR A 99 18.93 14.05 -3.68
CA THR A 99 17.68 13.76 -2.95
C THR A 99 17.92 12.76 -1.83
N HIS A 100 18.64 11.66 -2.10
CA HIS A 100 18.96 10.68 -1.06
C HIS A 100 19.82 11.30 0.04
N GLN A 101 20.84 12.07 -0.31
CA GLN A 101 21.67 12.73 0.70
C GLN A 101 20.85 13.69 1.57
N LEU A 102 20.01 14.52 0.93
CA LEU A 102 19.14 15.46 1.64
C LEU A 102 18.20 14.77 2.63
N VAL A 103 17.53 13.68 2.22
CA VAL A 103 16.58 13.00 3.11
C VAL A 103 17.29 12.26 4.24
N ILE A 104 18.49 11.72 4.00
CA ILE A 104 19.32 11.09 5.01
C ILE A 104 19.77 12.15 6.05
N ASP A 105 20.25 13.31 5.60
CA ASP A 105 20.67 14.42 6.48
C ASP A 105 19.53 14.96 7.35
N LYS A 106 18.28 14.85 6.87
CA LYS A 106 17.07 15.17 7.63
C LYS A 106 16.59 14.03 8.53
N GLY A 107 17.34 12.93 8.58
CA GLY A 107 17.08 11.77 9.43
C GLY A 107 15.97 10.85 8.89
N TYR A 108 15.69 10.88 7.60
CA TYR A 108 14.77 9.93 6.99
C TYR A 108 15.48 8.63 6.62
N LYS A 109 14.79 7.53 6.80
CA LYS A 109 15.19 6.23 6.27
C LYS A 109 14.60 6.04 4.87
N ILE A 110 15.44 5.79 3.88
CA ILE A 110 15.00 5.44 2.53
C ILE A 110 14.47 4.01 2.55
N VAL A 111 13.29 3.80 1.96
CA VAL A 111 12.59 2.52 1.97
C VAL A 111 12.04 2.22 0.59
N TYR A 112 12.28 1.00 0.12
CA TYR A 112 11.68 0.43 -1.07
C TYR A 112 10.57 -0.53 -0.66
N LEU A 113 9.31 -0.18 -0.95
CA LEU A 113 8.17 -1.00 -0.53
C LEU A 113 8.13 -2.35 -1.26
N GLU A 114 8.76 -2.43 -2.41
CA GLU A 114 8.88 -3.64 -3.22
C GLU A 114 9.66 -4.75 -2.49
N ASP A 115 10.54 -4.39 -1.54
CA ASP A 115 11.34 -5.33 -0.75
C ASP A 115 10.67 -5.83 0.51
N LEU A 116 9.49 -5.32 0.81
CA LEU A 116 8.80 -5.60 2.06
C LEU A 116 7.57 -6.48 1.82
N ASP A 117 7.43 -7.52 2.64
CA ASP A 117 6.15 -8.21 2.80
C ASP A 117 5.11 -7.30 3.44
N ILE A 118 3.85 -7.71 3.41
CA ILE A 118 2.77 -6.88 3.91
C ILE A 118 2.85 -6.62 5.42
N ARG A 119 3.33 -7.57 6.22
CA ARG A 119 3.47 -7.39 7.68
C ARG A 119 4.49 -6.32 8.01
N ARG A 120 5.64 -6.34 7.31
CA ARG A 120 6.67 -5.31 7.44
C ARG A 120 6.18 -3.95 6.98
N LYS A 121 5.35 -3.89 5.93
CA LYS A 121 4.70 -2.64 5.51
C LYS A 121 3.79 -2.11 6.62
N ILE A 122 2.93 -2.95 7.21
CA ILE A 122 2.05 -2.54 8.32
C ILE A 122 2.89 -2.02 9.49
N GLU A 123 3.90 -2.76 9.92
CA GLU A 123 4.81 -2.35 11.01
C GLU A 123 5.47 -1.01 10.71
N LEU A 124 6.02 -0.86 9.50
CA LEU A 124 6.71 0.36 9.08
C LEU A 124 5.79 1.58 9.12
N PHE A 125 4.63 1.49 8.48
CA PHE A 125 3.69 2.61 8.39
C PHE A 125 3.06 2.94 9.74
N TYR A 126 2.81 1.94 10.59
CA TYR A 126 2.27 2.15 11.94
C TYR A 126 3.22 2.92 12.85
N ASN A 127 4.53 2.69 12.70
CA ASN A 127 5.56 3.35 13.52
C ASN A 127 6.01 4.70 12.95
N ALA A 128 5.79 4.96 11.66
CA ALA A 128 6.17 6.20 11.02
C ALA A 128 5.34 7.38 11.56
N LYS A 129 6.01 8.51 11.81
CA LYS A 129 5.40 9.80 12.15
C LYS A 129 5.47 10.79 10.99
N ARG A 130 6.46 10.64 10.13
CA ARG A 130 6.67 11.48 8.94
C ARG A 130 6.96 10.61 7.74
N ILE A 131 6.19 10.81 6.68
CA ILE A 131 6.32 10.06 5.44
C ILE A 131 6.47 11.04 4.29
N VAL A 132 7.53 10.85 3.51
CA VAL A 132 7.73 11.55 2.24
C VAL A 132 7.69 10.52 1.13
N THR A 133 6.95 10.78 0.07
CA THR A 133 6.82 9.86 -1.07
C THR A 133 6.39 10.60 -2.33
N VAL A 134 6.65 10.00 -3.47
CA VAL A 134 6.03 10.40 -4.74
C VAL A 134 4.65 9.76 -4.88
N HIS A 135 3.78 10.39 -5.67
CA HIS A 135 2.44 9.86 -5.94
C HIS A 135 2.50 8.44 -6.53
N GLY A 136 1.67 7.53 -6.00
CA GLY A 136 1.57 6.18 -6.53
C GLY A 136 0.87 5.17 -5.62
N ALA A 137 0.84 3.90 -6.06
CA ALA A 137 0.14 2.81 -5.35
C ALA A 137 0.62 2.58 -3.90
N GLY A 138 1.88 2.93 -3.60
CA GLY A 138 2.43 2.86 -2.24
C GLY A 138 1.64 3.67 -1.21
N LEU A 139 0.91 4.72 -1.66
CA LEU A 139 0.01 5.53 -0.82
C LEU A 139 -1.10 4.72 -0.15
N GLY A 140 -1.55 3.62 -0.75
CA GLY A 140 -2.56 2.77 -0.13
C GLY A 140 -2.19 2.25 1.25
N ASN A 141 -0.89 2.17 1.57
CA ASN A 141 -0.42 1.72 2.88
C ASN A 141 -0.64 2.76 4.01
N ILE A 142 -1.07 3.98 3.70
CA ILE A 142 -1.42 5.00 4.72
C ILE A 142 -2.51 4.49 5.67
N ILE A 143 -3.36 3.56 5.23
CA ILE A 143 -4.39 2.94 6.08
C ILE A 143 -3.81 2.25 7.33
N PHE A 144 -2.53 1.92 7.31
CA PHE A 144 -1.83 1.28 8.43
C PHE A 144 -1.22 2.28 9.41
N CYS A 145 -1.18 3.56 9.07
CA CYS A 145 -0.57 4.57 9.91
C CYS A 145 -1.32 4.79 11.22
N ASN A 146 -0.59 5.21 12.24
CA ASN A 146 -1.19 5.74 13.46
C ASN A 146 -1.86 7.10 13.17
N LYS A 147 -2.81 7.52 14.02
CA LYS A 147 -3.67 8.71 13.81
C LYS A 147 -2.91 10.04 13.63
N PHE A 148 -1.68 10.15 14.11
CA PHE A 148 -0.88 11.38 14.05
C PHE A 148 0.34 11.19 13.16
N ILE A 149 0.20 11.48 11.86
CA ILE A 149 1.31 11.45 10.90
C ILE A 149 1.38 12.77 10.13
N PHE A 150 2.60 13.18 9.78
CA PHE A 150 2.85 14.19 8.78
C PHE A 150 3.17 13.51 7.45
N PHE A 151 2.39 13.84 6.44
CA PHE A 151 2.52 13.25 5.12
C PHE A 151 2.87 14.31 4.09
N TYR A 152 3.94 14.08 3.33
CA TYR A 152 4.41 14.96 2.28
C TYR A 152 4.38 14.22 0.95
N LEU A 153 3.56 14.71 0.03
CA LEU A 153 3.45 14.18 -1.32
C LEU A 153 4.21 15.08 -2.28
N VAL A 154 5.13 14.49 -3.05
CA VAL A 154 5.86 15.16 -4.11
C VAL A 154 5.27 14.73 -5.44
N PHE A 155 4.97 15.71 -6.32
CA PHE A 155 4.37 15.50 -7.64
C PHE A 155 5.41 15.61 -8.73
#